data_0e284855c0b264824e03851bd49c1fd1
#
_entry.id   0e284855c0b264824e03851bd49c1fd1
#
_cell.length_a   1.000
_cell.length_b   1.000
_cell.length_c   1.000
_cell.angle_alpha   90.00
_cell.angle_beta   90.00
_cell.angle_gamma   90.00
#
_symmetry.space_group_name_H-M   'P 1'
#
loop_
_entity.id
_entity.type
_entity.pdbx_description
1 polymer ?
#
loop_
_entity_poly.entity_id
_entity_poly.type
_entity_poly.pdbx_seq_one_letter_code
_entity_poly.pdbx_strand_id
1 'polypeptide(L)'
;MSTVTSADGTPIAFDRAGGGPPVVLVGGALRHRACDPVAERLAALLAPSFTVIRYDRRGRGGSGDTAPYAVAREIEDIEALVAEAGGAAAVCGFSSGAVLALDAARRLPGITRLAVVEPPFVVDDSRPPLPQDYLPRLAALLAAG
;
A
#
# COMPACT_ATOMS: atom_id res chain seq x y z
N MET A 1 -4.15 -7.38 16.19
CA MET A 1 -3.34 -7.46 14.97
C MET A 1 -3.67 -8.77 14.28
N SER A 2 -4.10 -8.70 13.05
CA SER A 2 -4.44 -9.86 12.21
C SER A 2 -3.41 -10.01 11.10
N THR A 3 -3.34 -11.19 10.49
CA THR A 3 -2.47 -11.46 9.34
C THR A 3 -3.26 -12.17 8.26
N VAL A 4 -2.93 -11.87 7.00
CA VAL A 4 -3.36 -12.64 5.82
C VAL A 4 -2.12 -13.15 5.12
N THR A 5 -2.22 -14.27 4.43
CA THR A 5 -1.10 -14.86 3.68
C THR A 5 -1.20 -14.46 2.21
N SER A 6 -0.16 -13.81 1.71
CA SER A 6 -0.01 -13.48 0.29
C SER A 6 0.24 -14.74 -0.56
N ALA A 7 0.12 -14.63 -1.88
CA ALA A 7 0.25 -15.75 -2.81
C ALA A 7 1.61 -16.47 -2.72
N ASP A 8 2.67 -15.75 -2.35
CA ASP A 8 4.02 -16.31 -2.16
C ASP A 8 4.30 -16.82 -0.73
N GLY A 9 3.26 -16.87 0.13
CA GLY A 9 3.39 -17.30 1.52
C GLY A 9 3.79 -16.17 2.49
N THR A 10 4.02 -14.94 2.03
CA THR A 10 4.38 -13.82 2.90
C THR A 10 3.22 -13.45 3.81
N PRO A 11 3.41 -13.41 5.16
CA PRO A 11 2.38 -12.93 6.08
C PRO A 11 2.27 -11.40 6.00
N ILE A 12 1.08 -10.89 5.78
CA ILE A 12 0.78 -9.46 5.70
C ILE A 12 -0.06 -9.06 6.91
N ALA A 13 0.52 -8.23 7.76
CA ALA A 13 -0.09 -7.77 9.00
C ALA A 13 -1.04 -6.60 8.73
N PHE A 14 -2.24 -6.65 9.31
CA PHE A 14 -3.25 -5.62 9.15
C PHE A 14 -4.07 -5.40 10.42
N ASP A 15 -4.72 -4.25 10.49
CA ASP A 15 -5.78 -3.92 11.44
C ASP A 15 -7.07 -3.65 10.68
N ARG A 16 -8.19 -3.98 11.32
CA ARG A 16 -9.54 -3.72 10.82
C ARG A 16 -10.31 -2.89 11.84
N ALA A 17 -11.00 -1.87 11.39
CA ALA A 17 -11.86 -1.03 12.23
C ALA A 17 -13.16 -0.68 11.50
N GLY A 18 -14.23 -0.50 12.28
CA GLY A 18 -15.53 -0.08 11.77
C GLY A 18 -16.39 -1.20 11.20
N GLY A 19 -17.45 -0.81 10.49
CA GLY A 19 -18.42 -1.72 9.86
C GLY A 19 -19.03 -1.07 8.61
N GLY A 20 -19.35 -1.90 7.61
CA GLY A 20 -19.87 -1.45 6.33
C GLY A 20 -18.95 -1.84 5.16
N PRO A 21 -19.11 -1.21 3.98
CA PRO A 21 -18.30 -1.54 2.81
C PRO A 21 -16.81 -1.46 3.08
N PRO A 22 -15.99 -2.43 2.62
CA PRO A 22 -14.56 -2.44 2.93
C PRO A 22 -13.76 -1.42 2.12
N VAL A 23 -12.76 -0.83 2.80
CA VAL A 23 -11.76 0.08 2.22
C VAL A 23 -10.37 -0.35 2.69
N VAL A 24 -9.47 -0.62 1.76
CA VAL A 24 -8.05 -0.91 2.03
C VAL A 24 -7.23 0.37 1.84
N LEU A 25 -6.48 0.77 2.87
CA LEU A 25 -5.58 1.92 2.82
C LEU A 25 -4.16 1.44 2.49
N VAL A 26 -3.61 1.92 1.38
CA VAL A 26 -2.26 1.59 0.89
C VAL A 26 -1.30 2.72 1.23
N GLY A 27 -0.47 2.50 2.23
CA GLY A 27 0.49 3.49 2.73
C GLY A 27 1.60 3.85 1.71
N GLY A 28 2.11 5.06 1.81
CA GLY A 28 3.24 5.55 1.02
C GLY A 28 4.59 4.93 1.41
N ALA A 29 5.67 5.45 0.83
CA ALA A 29 7.03 5.05 1.16
C ALA A 29 7.32 5.31 2.66
N LEU A 30 8.12 4.43 3.28
CA LEU A 30 8.57 4.53 4.67
C LEU A 30 7.44 4.58 5.72
N ARG A 31 6.20 4.25 5.33
CA ARG A 31 5.04 4.21 6.24
C ARG A 31 4.67 2.76 6.58
N HIS A 32 4.31 2.56 7.84
CA HIS A 32 3.65 1.37 8.34
C HIS A 32 2.67 1.78 9.46
N ARG A 33 1.79 0.89 9.88
CA ARG A 33 0.67 1.21 10.79
C ARG A 33 1.07 1.96 12.06
N ALA A 34 2.23 1.64 12.65
CA ALA A 34 2.70 2.27 13.88
C ALA A 34 3.29 3.68 13.69
N CYS A 35 3.57 4.10 12.45
CA CYS A 35 4.18 5.39 12.16
C CYS A 35 3.43 6.18 11.07
N ASP A 36 2.14 5.91 10.87
CA ASP A 36 1.28 6.64 9.92
C ASP A 36 0.06 7.28 10.61
N PRO A 37 0.25 8.42 11.30
CA PRO A 37 -0.84 9.10 12.00
C PRO A 37 -1.92 9.63 11.05
N VAL A 38 -1.59 9.88 9.77
CA VAL A 38 -2.55 10.33 8.77
C VAL A 38 -3.51 9.19 8.42
N ALA A 39 -2.98 8.01 8.12
CA ALA A 39 -3.82 6.84 7.83
C ALA A 39 -4.61 6.40 9.07
N GLU A 40 -4.05 6.54 10.28
CA GLU A 40 -4.76 6.26 11.53
C GLU A 40 -5.97 7.19 11.71
N ARG A 41 -5.77 8.50 11.55
CA ARG A 41 -6.84 9.49 11.67
C ARG A 41 -7.91 9.29 10.59
N LEU A 42 -7.51 9.02 9.36
CA LEU A 42 -8.44 8.74 8.27
C LEU A 42 -9.26 7.48 8.57
N ALA A 43 -8.63 6.42 9.05
CA ALA A 43 -9.33 5.20 9.44
C ALA A 43 -10.39 5.46 10.52
N ALA A 44 -10.05 6.26 11.54
CA ALA A 44 -11.01 6.65 12.59
C ALA A 44 -12.20 7.45 12.04
N LEU A 45 -11.98 8.34 11.07
CA LEU A 45 -13.04 9.12 10.41
C LEU A 45 -13.94 8.27 9.52
N LEU A 46 -13.40 7.25 8.87
CA LEU A 46 -14.14 6.37 7.98
C LEU A 46 -14.86 5.22 8.70
N ALA A 47 -14.35 4.77 9.85
CA ALA A 47 -14.86 3.61 10.58
C ALA A 47 -16.38 3.65 10.92
N PRO A 48 -17.04 4.79 11.15
CA PRO A 48 -18.49 4.84 11.34
C PRO A 48 -19.31 4.36 10.14
N SER A 49 -18.74 4.41 8.92
CA SER A 49 -19.47 4.09 7.66
C SER A 49 -18.82 2.98 6.83
N PHE A 50 -17.59 2.62 7.14
CA PHE A 50 -16.79 1.66 6.37
C PHE A 50 -16.07 0.68 7.26
N THR A 51 -15.80 -0.51 6.73
CA THR A 51 -14.79 -1.41 7.28
C THR A 51 -13.42 -1.00 6.72
N VAL A 52 -12.59 -0.35 7.55
CA VAL A 52 -11.30 0.15 7.12
C VAL A 52 -10.20 -0.85 7.46
N ILE A 53 -9.42 -1.24 6.47
CA ILE A 53 -8.26 -2.12 6.59
C ILE A 53 -7.01 -1.29 6.37
N ARG A 54 -6.15 -1.21 7.40
CA ARG A 54 -4.79 -0.67 7.32
C ARG A 54 -3.81 -1.81 7.41
N TYR A 55 -2.83 -1.86 6.56
CA TYR A 55 -1.84 -2.94 6.58
C TYR A 55 -0.41 -2.41 6.50
N ASP A 56 0.52 -3.21 6.92
CA ASP A 56 1.94 -2.97 6.69
C ASP A 56 2.32 -3.61 5.35
N ARG A 57 2.85 -2.82 4.43
CA ARG A 57 3.38 -3.35 3.17
C ARG A 57 4.53 -4.31 3.49
N ARG A 58 4.74 -5.33 2.64
CA ARG A 58 5.83 -6.31 2.82
C ARG A 58 7.18 -5.64 3.15
N GLY A 59 7.99 -6.25 3.97
CA GLY A 59 9.26 -5.71 4.47
C GLY A 59 9.13 -4.58 5.47
N ARG A 60 7.92 -4.31 6.02
CA ARG A 60 7.68 -3.21 6.97
C ARG A 60 6.83 -3.67 8.15
N GLY A 61 7.07 -3.02 9.30
CA GLY A 61 6.25 -3.21 10.49
C GLY A 61 6.11 -4.68 10.90
N GLY A 62 4.88 -5.16 10.96
CA GLY A 62 4.57 -6.55 11.34
C GLY A 62 4.44 -7.52 10.15
N SER A 63 4.61 -7.06 8.91
CA SER A 63 4.56 -7.90 7.73
C SER A 63 5.91 -8.59 7.46
N GLY A 64 5.83 -9.79 6.87
CA GLY A 64 7.01 -10.49 6.38
C GLY A 64 7.63 -9.86 5.14
N ASP A 65 8.77 -10.41 4.75
CA ASP A 65 9.48 -10.05 3.52
C ASP A 65 10.05 -11.31 2.89
N THR A 66 9.58 -11.65 1.69
CA THR A 66 10.02 -12.84 0.96
C THR A 66 10.69 -12.41 -0.33
N ALA A 67 11.98 -12.76 -0.46
CA ALA A 67 12.74 -12.46 -1.67
C ALA A 67 12.37 -13.41 -2.83
N PRO A 68 12.50 -12.97 -4.10
CA PRO A 68 12.90 -11.64 -4.52
C PRO A 68 11.72 -10.64 -4.45
N TYR A 69 12.02 -9.37 -4.12
CA TYR A 69 11.02 -8.30 -4.20
C TYR A 69 10.60 -8.05 -5.65
N ALA A 70 9.29 -7.86 -5.83
CA ALA A 70 8.71 -7.37 -7.07
C ALA A 70 7.42 -6.60 -6.77
N VAL A 71 7.10 -5.58 -7.58
CA VAL A 71 5.83 -4.85 -7.45
C VAL A 71 4.62 -5.78 -7.58
N ALA A 72 4.71 -6.82 -8.40
CA ALA A 72 3.66 -7.84 -8.53
C ALA A 72 3.36 -8.54 -7.21
N ARG A 73 4.36 -8.76 -6.36
CA ARG A 73 4.16 -9.34 -5.02
C ARG A 73 3.35 -8.43 -4.10
N GLU A 74 3.58 -7.11 -4.18
CA GLU A 74 2.75 -6.16 -3.42
C GLU A 74 1.30 -6.09 -3.94
N ILE A 75 1.07 -6.36 -5.22
CA ILE A 75 -0.30 -6.46 -5.78
C ILE A 75 -0.99 -7.74 -5.26
N GLU A 76 -0.28 -8.84 -5.15
CA GLU A 76 -0.79 -10.08 -4.52
C GLU A 76 -1.12 -9.87 -3.03
N ASP A 77 -0.36 -9.01 -2.32
CA ASP A 77 -0.70 -8.63 -0.94
C ASP A 77 -2.04 -7.90 -0.87
N ILE A 78 -2.27 -6.95 -1.79
CA ILE A 78 -3.55 -6.24 -1.88
C ILE A 78 -4.68 -7.21 -2.25
N GLU A 79 -4.45 -8.16 -3.16
CA GLU A 79 -5.42 -9.18 -3.54
C GLU A 79 -5.82 -10.02 -2.32
N ALA A 80 -4.86 -10.48 -1.52
CA ALA A 80 -5.11 -11.22 -0.30
C ALA A 80 -5.95 -10.42 0.71
N LEU A 81 -5.68 -9.12 0.86
CA LEU A 81 -6.47 -8.23 1.72
C LEU A 81 -7.89 -7.99 1.19
N VAL A 82 -8.06 -7.88 -0.14
CA VAL A 82 -9.38 -7.77 -0.78
C VAL A 82 -10.16 -9.08 -0.60
N ALA A 83 -9.51 -10.23 -0.73
CA ALA A 83 -10.14 -11.54 -0.45
C ALA A 83 -10.58 -11.65 1.01
N GLU A 84 -9.73 -11.26 1.97
CA GLU A 84 -10.04 -11.20 3.40
C GLU A 84 -11.21 -10.24 3.70
N ALA A 85 -11.38 -9.21 2.90
CA ALA A 85 -12.47 -8.25 2.99
C ALA A 85 -13.80 -8.77 2.43
N GLY A 86 -13.83 -9.99 1.86
CA GLY A 86 -15.02 -10.59 1.26
C GLY A 86 -15.01 -10.58 -0.28
N GLY A 87 -13.86 -10.39 -0.91
CA GLY A 87 -13.65 -10.48 -2.36
C GLY A 87 -13.88 -9.18 -3.13
N ALA A 88 -14.37 -8.12 -2.48
CA ALA A 88 -14.56 -6.81 -3.10
C ALA A 88 -14.28 -5.68 -2.10
N ALA A 89 -13.49 -4.68 -2.49
CA ALA A 89 -13.17 -3.51 -1.66
C ALA A 89 -12.93 -2.25 -2.49
N ALA A 90 -13.11 -1.10 -1.87
CA ALA A 90 -12.48 0.12 -2.33
C ALA A 90 -11.00 0.14 -1.89
N VAL A 91 -10.15 0.83 -2.66
CA VAL A 91 -8.74 1.02 -2.30
C VAL A 91 -8.40 2.50 -2.30
N CYS A 92 -7.69 2.94 -1.27
CA CYS A 92 -7.18 4.31 -1.19
C CYS A 92 -5.66 4.28 -1.01
N GLY A 93 -4.94 4.80 -1.99
CA GLY A 93 -3.47 4.82 -1.98
C GLY A 93 -2.88 6.21 -1.79
N PHE A 94 -1.76 6.29 -1.08
CA PHE A 94 -1.04 7.53 -0.77
C PHE A 94 0.36 7.49 -1.38
N SER A 95 0.76 8.55 -2.10
CA SER A 95 2.11 8.70 -2.68
C SER A 95 2.51 7.45 -3.49
N SER A 96 3.60 6.76 -3.14
CA SER A 96 3.98 5.50 -3.79
C SER A 96 2.92 4.40 -3.65
N GLY A 97 2.13 4.40 -2.58
CA GLY A 97 0.97 3.53 -2.42
C GLY A 97 -0.17 3.87 -3.38
N ALA A 98 -0.27 5.13 -3.84
CA ALA A 98 -1.23 5.52 -4.87
C ALA A 98 -0.87 4.91 -6.23
N VAL A 99 0.43 4.89 -6.58
CA VAL A 99 0.92 4.23 -7.80
C VAL A 99 0.66 2.72 -7.75
N LEU A 100 0.95 2.10 -6.61
CA LEU A 100 0.67 0.68 -6.39
C LEU A 100 -0.82 0.36 -6.50
N ALA A 101 -1.68 1.19 -5.88
CA ALA A 101 -3.13 1.04 -5.93
C ALA A 101 -3.70 1.19 -7.34
N LEU A 102 -3.13 2.09 -8.16
CA LEU A 102 -3.46 2.23 -9.58
C LEU A 102 -3.13 0.96 -10.38
N ASP A 103 -1.93 0.39 -10.19
CA ASP A 103 -1.54 -0.84 -10.88
C ASP A 103 -2.35 -2.05 -10.40
N ALA A 104 -2.64 -2.12 -9.09
CA ALA A 104 -3.52 -3.15 -8.52
C ALA A 104 -4.95 -3.05 -9.09
N ALA A 105 -5.54 -1.85 -9.16
CA ALA A 105 -6.89 -1.66 -9.69
C ALA A 105 -7.03 -2.06 -11.16
N ARG A 106 -5.96 -1.93 -11.94
CA ARG A 106 -5.92 -2.39 -13.33
C ARG A 106 -5.94 -3.91 -13.47
N ARG A 107 -5.48 -4.63 -12.46
CA ARG A 107 -5.28 -6.10 -12.49
C ARG A 107 -6.32 -6.87 -11.69
N LEU A 108 -6.83 -6.29 -10.61
CA LEU A 108 -7.67 -6.96 -9.63
C LEU A 108 -9.14 -6.53 -9.79
N PRO A 109 -10.01 -7.40 -10.31
CA PRO A 109 -11.43 -7.07 -10.49
C PRO A 109 -12.18 -6.86 -9.15
N GLY A 110 -11.62 -7.34 -8.05
CA GLY A 110 -12.17 -7.12 -6.70
C GLY A 110 -12.02 -5.69 -6.20
N ILE A 111 -11.22 -4.83 -6.86
CA ILE A 111 -11.14 -3.41 -6.54
C ILE A 111 -12.29 -2.67 -7.23
N THR A 112 -13.30 -2.30 -6.46
CA THR A 112 -14.54 -1.71 -6.98
C THR A 112 -14.50 -0.19 -7.11
N ARG A 113 -13.65 0.47 -6.33
CA ARG A 113 -13.42 1.93 -6.34
C ARG A 113 -11.99 2.23 -5.97
N LEU A 114 -11.45 3.31 -6.53
CA LEU A 114 -10.09 3.74 -6.29
C LEU A 114 -10.06 5.22 -5.91
N ALA A 115 -9.34 5.54 -4.84
CA ALA A 115 -8.93 6.89 -4.50
C ALA A 115 -7.41 6.96 -4.51
N VAL A 116 -6.84 8.00 -5.09
CA VAL A 116 -5.39 8.24 -5.12
C VAL A 116 -5.08 9.62 -4.57
N VAL A 117 -4.11 9.67 -3.67
CA VAL A 117 -3.70 10.90 -3.00
C VAL A 117 -2.23 11.14 -3.32
N GLU A 118 -1.97 12.22 -4.03
CA GLU A 118 -0.63 12.71 -4.38
C GLU A 118 0.28 11.62 -5.00
N PRO A 119 -0.15 10.91 -6.07
CA PRO A 119 0.75 10.01 -6.76
C PRO A 119 1.95 10.80 -7.30
N PRO A 120 3.20 10.33 -7.12
CA PRO A 120 4.40 11.10 -7.43
C PRO A 120 4.73 11.12 -8.93
N PHE A 121 3.72 11.33 -9.77
CA PHE A 121 3.91 11.51 -11.21
C PHE A 121 4.41 12.91 -11.52
N VAL A 122 5.38 12.99 -12.40
CA VAL A 122 5.81 14.26 -13.01
C VAL A 122 4.97 14.43 -14.29
N VAL A 123 4.05 15.40 -14.27
CA VAL A 123 3.07 15.60 -15.35
C VAL A 123 3.32 16.88 -16.16
N ASP A 124 4.30 17.67 -15.72
CA ASP A 124 4.70 18.92 -16.36
C ASP A 124 6.18 19.24 -16.06
N ASP A 125 6.66 20.36 -16.59
CA ASP A 125 8.04 20.82 -16.43
C ASP A 125 8.28 21.64 -15.14
N SER A 126 7.35 21.62 -14.17
CA SER A 126 7.47 22.37 -12.91
C SER A 126 8.61 21.89 -12.02
N ARG A 127 9.13 20.68 -12.27
CA ARG A 127 10.30 20.12 -11.58
C ARG A 127 11.29 19.57 -12.61
N PRO A 128 12.60 19.75 -12.39
CA PRO A 128 13.58 19.06 -13.22
C PRO A 128 13.43 17.53 -13.06
N PRO A 129 13.71 16.75 -14.11
CA PRO A 129 13.75 15.30 -14.02
C PRO A 129 14.81 14.86 -13.01
N LEU A 130 14.64 13.66 -12.47
CA LEU A 130 15.68 13.06 -11.61
C LEU A 130 17.00 12.96 -12.39
N PRO A 131 18.15 13.24 -11.74
CA PRO A 131 19.45 13.05 -12.36
C PRO A 131 19.62 11.64 -12.90
N GLN A 132 20.27 11.48 -14.05
CA GLN A 132 20.48 10.15 -14.65
C GLN A 132 21.23 9.17 -13.73
N ASP A 133 22.06 9.70 -12.84
CA ASP A 133 22.84 8.93 -11.87
C ASP A 133 22.12 8.76 -10.51
N TYR A 134 20.84 9.16 -10.40
CA TYR A 134 20.08 9.10 -9.13
C TYR A 134 20.06 7.68 -8.52
N LEU A 135 19.70 6.67 -9.30
CA LEU A 135 19.61 5.30 -8.80
C LEU A 135 20.98 4.71 -8.44
N PRO A 136 22.06 4.86 -9.25
CA PRO A 136 23.40 4.48 -8.85
C PRO A 136 23.88 5.15 -7.56
N ARG A 137 23.62 6.45 -7.40
CA ARG A 137 24.00 7.18 -6.17
C ARG A 137 23.22 6.69 -4.95
N LEU A 138 21.92 6.45 -5.10
CA LEU A 138 21.09 5.90 -4.01
C LEU A 138 21.61 4.52 -3.61
N ALA A 139 21.88 3.64 -4.58
CA ALA A 139 22.42 2.31 -4.30
C ALA A 139 23.77 2.36 -3.57
N ALA A 140 24.66 3.27 -3.97
CA ALA A 140 25.95 3.46 -3.32
C ALA A 140 25.79 3.96 -1.86
N LEU A 141 24.86 4.88 -1.61
CA LEU A 141 24.57 5.36 -0.25
C LEU A 141 24.00 4.25 0.64
N LEU A 142 23.07 3.45 0.11
CA LEU A 142 22.49 2.32 0.87
C LEU A 142 23.53 1.23 1.17
N ALA A 143 24.50 1.01 0.28
CA ALA A 143 25.59 0.06 0.50
C ALA A 143 26.63 0.54 1.52
N ALA A 144 26.73 1.84 1.73
CA ALA A 144 27.67 2.44 2.69
C ALA A 144 27.13 2.49 4.13
N GLY A 145 25.83 2.25 4.36
CA GLY A 145 25.15 2.23 5.67
C GLY A 145 24.60 3.59 6.06
#